data_27041577c799d2669bca402bbe629458
#
_entry.id   27041577c799d2669bca402bbe629458
#
_cell.length_a   1.000
_cell.length_b   1.000
_cell.length_c   1.000
_cell.angle_alpha   90.00
_cell.angle_beta   90.00
_cell.angle_gamma   90.00
#
_symmetry.space_group_name_H-M   'P 1'
#
loop_
_entity.id
_entity.type
_entity.pdbx_description
1 polymer ?
#
loop_
_entity_poly.entity_id
_entity_poly.type
_entity_poly.pdbx_seq_one_letter_code
_entity_poly.pdbx_strand_id
1 'polypeptide(L)'
;MPRRRVVAKRKILPDPKYQDRLVTKFVNDLMRKGNKSIAEGVCYGAFALIEERAKEEPLKTFKKALDNVKPVLEVKSRRVGGATYQVPVEVRQDRRVALGMRWIISYAKARGEKTMKEKLAGEIMDAANNRGNAVKKREDTHKMAEANKAFAHYRW
;
A
#
# COMPACT_ATOMS: atom_id res chain seq x y z
N MET A 1 14.94 -21.26 10.69
CA MET A 1 14.85 -20.62 9.36
C MET A 1 15.49 -21.53 8.33
N PRO A 2 14.88 -21.79 7.17
CA PRO A 2 15.48 -22.67 6.17
C PRO A 2 16.70 -21.97 5.55
N ARG A 3 17.90 -22.52 5.78
CA ARG A 3 19.15 -21.99 5.22
C ARG A 3 19.40 -22.39 3.76
N ARG A 4 18.81 -23.49 3.30
CA ARG A 4 19.19 -24.16 2.04
C ARG A 4 18.14 -24.09 0.93
N ARG A 5 16.94 -23.54 1.17
CA ARG A 5 15.90 -23.41 0.15
C ARG A 5 15.10 -22.13 0.30
N VAL A 6 14.67 -21.58 -0.82
CA VAL A 6 13.70 -20.49 -0.86
C VAL A 6 12.30 -21.10 -0.71
N VAL A 7 11.54 -20.63 0.28
CA VAL A 7 10.15 -21.07 0.48
C VAL A 7 9.29 -20.56 -0.67
N ALA A 8 8.52 -21.46 -1.30
CA ALA A 8 7.61 -21.11 -2.39
C ALA A 8 6.55 -20.11 -1.89
N LYS A 9 6.34 -19.03 -2.64
CA LYS A 9 5.26 -18.06 -2.34
C LYS A 9 3.89 -18.71 -2.56
N ARG A 10 2.98 -18.58 -1.60
CA ARG A 10 1.60 -19.06 -1.73
C ARG A 10 0.90 -18.30 -2.87
N LYS A 11 0.21 -19.04 -3.73
CA LYS A 11 -0.64 -18.46 -4.78
C LYS A 11 -1.90 -17.88 -4.13
N ILE A 12 -2.22 -16.64 -4.43
CA ILE A 12 -3.45 -15.97 -3.97
C ILE A 12 -4.51 -16.18 -5.04
N LEU A 13 -5.67 -16.70 -4.63
CA LEU A 13 -6.84 -16.83 -5.51
C LEU A 13 -7.46 -15.45 -5.76
N PRO A 14 -8.09 -15.23 -6.92
CA PRO A 14 -8.81 -13.99 -7.19
C PRO A 14 -10.03 -13.85 -6.26
N ASP A 15 -10.45 -12.61 -6.04
CA ASP A 15 -11.63 -12.28 -5.25
C ASP A 15 -12.91 -12.80 -5.92
N PRO A 16 -13.87 -13.38 -5.20
CA PRO A 16 -15.07 -13.95 -5.80
C PRO A 16 -15.97 -12.89 -6.45
N LYS A 17 -16.02 -11.66 -5.92
CA LYS A 17 -16.88 -10.57 -6.43
C LYS A 17 -16.23 -9.82 -7.60
N TYR A 18 -14.97 -9.44 -7.48
CA TYR A 18 -14.25 -8.59 -8.45
C TYR A 18 -13.27 -9.37 -9.34
N GLN A 19 -13.10 -10.68 -9.16
CA GLN A 19 -12.21 -11.54 -9.94
C GLN A 19 -10.75 -11.03 -10.02
N ASP A 20 -10.32 -10.23 -9.03
CA ASP A 20 -9.01 -9.59 -9.00
C ASP A 20 -8.18 -10.03 -7.80
N ARG A 21 -6.91 -10.41 -8.05
CA ARG A 21 -5.96 -10.82 -7.01
C ARG A 21 -5.49 -9.68 -6.13
N LEU A 22 -5.50 -8.43 -6.64
CA LEU A 22 -5.12 -7.27 -5.84
C LEU A 22 -6.16 -6.99 -4.75
N VAL A 23 -7.45 -7.20 -5.06
CA VAL A 23 -8.53 -7.07 -4.08
C VAL A 23 -8.37 -8.11 -2.97
N THR A 24 -8.11 -9.37 -3.30
CA THR A 24 -7.85 -10.41 -2.29
C THR A 24 -6.64 -10.06 -1.42
N LYS A 25 -5.55 -9.56 -2.03
CA LYS A 25 -4.36 -9.10 -1.30
C LYS A 25 -4.71 -7.98 -0.34
N PHE A 26 -5.50 -7.00 -0.79
CA PHE A 26 -5.93 -5.87 0.00
C PHE A 26 -6.83 -6.28 1.18
N VAL A 27 -7.77 -7.19 0.97
CA VAL A 27 -8.60 -7.79 2.04
C VAL A 27 -7.73 -8.50 3.07
N ASN A 28 -6.71 -9.27 2.62
CA ASN A 28 -5.79 -9.95 3.53
C ASN A 28 -4.96 -8.95 4.38
N ASP A 29 -4.53 -7.83 3.80
CA ASP A 29 -3.80 -6.79 4.53
C ASP A 29 -4.72 -5.98 5.47
N LEU A 30 -5.99 -5.85 5.12
CA LEU A 30 -7.01 -5.20 5.95
C LEU A 30 -7.43 -6.07 7.13
N MET A 31 -7.39 -7.39 6.98
CA MET A 31 -7.82 -8.38 7.96
C MET A 31 -7.05 -8.23 9.28
N ARG A 32 -7.78 -8.35 10.40
CA ARG A 32 -7.22 -8.40 11.75
C ARG A 32 -7.67 -9.67 12.46
N LYS A 33 -6.80 -10.28 13.24
CA LYS A 33 -7.08 -11.48 14.06
C LYS A 33 -7.71 -12.65 13.28
N GLY A 34 -7.49 -12.72 11.95
CA GLY A 34 -8.04 -13.78 11.11
C GLY A 34 -9.50 -13.59 10.66
N ASN A 35 -10.16 -12.49 11.02
CA ASN A 35 -11.56 -12.21 10.68
C ASN A 35 -11.70 -11.74 9.22
N LYS A 36 -11.66 -12.67 8.28
CA LYS A 36 -11.67 -12.38 6.84
C LYS A 36 -13.02 -11.82 6.38
N SER A 37 -14.14 -12.40 6.83
CA SER A 37 -15.49 -11.95 6.45
C SER A 37 -15.76 -10.48 6.82
N ILE A 38 -15.26 -10.04 7.97
CA ILE A 38 -15.37 -8.63 8.39
C ILE A 38 -14.53 -7.74 7.45
N ALA A 39 -13.31 -8.15 7.10
CA ALA A 39 -12.45 -7.42 6.19
C ALA A 39 -13.05 -7.31 4.78
N GLU A 40 -13.66 -8.38 4.28
CA GLU A 40 -14.41 -8.40 3.01
C GLU A 40 -15.60 -7.44 3.07
N GLY A 41 -16.41 -7.49 4.14
CA GLY A 41 -17.53 -6.59 4.34
C GLY A 41 -17.14 -5.11 4.41
N VAL A 42 -15.98 -4.78 5.00
CA VAL A 42 -15.42 -3.43 5.01
C VAL A 42 -14.95 -3.01 3.61
N CYS A 43 -14.23 -3.87 2.91
CA CYS A 43 -13.70 -3.60 1.57
C CYS A 43 -14.83 -3.39 0.56
N TYR A 44 -15.80 -4.31 0.52
CA TYR A 44 -16.95 -4.21 -0.40
C TYR A 44 -17.86 -3.03 -0.08
N GLY A 45 -18.06 -2.73 1.21
CA GLY A 45 -18.80 -1.55 1.63
C GLY A 45 -18.09 -0.24 1.22
N ALA A 46 -16.77 -0.20 1.31
CA ALA A 46 -16.01 0.95 0.82
C ALA A 46 -16.11 1.10 -0.70
N PHE A 47 -16.06 0.01 -1.45
CA PHE A 47 -16.20 0.02 -2.91
C PHE A 47 -17.60 0.46 -3.35
N ALA A 48 -18.65 0.03 -2.66
CA ALA A 48 -20.01 0.50 -2.90
C ALA A 48 -20.16 2.02 -2.67
N LEU A 49 -19.54 2.55 -1.59
CA LEU A 49 -19.50 3.98 -1.34
C LEU A 49 -18.72 4.77 -2.40
N ILE A 50 -17.67 4.20 -2.96
CA ILE A 50 -16.91 4.83 -4.06
C ILE A 50 -17.77 4.88 -5.31
N GLU A 51 -18.47 3.80 -5.66
CA GLU A 51 -19.37 3.74 -6.79
C GLU A 51 -20.50 4.78 -6.68
N GLU A 52 -21.12 4.89 -5.50
CA GLU A 52 -22.17 5.86 -5.21
C GLU A 52 -21.68 7.32 -5.33
N ARG A 53 -20.50 7.63 -4.78
CA ARG A 53 -19.98 9.00 -4.69
C ARG A 53 -19.24 9.46 -5.95
N ALA A 54 -18.40 8.60 -6.51
CA ALA A 54 -17.58 8.93 -7.68
C ALA A 54 -18.28 8.60 -9.01
N LYS A 55 -19.33 7.76 -9.00
CA LYS A 55 -20.03 7.27 -10.20
C LYS A 55 -19.07 6.60 -11.20
N GLU A 56 -17.96 6.10 -10.71
CA GLU A 56 -16.92 5.39 -11.47
C GLU A 56 -16.81 3.95 -10.99
N GLU A 57 -16.26 3.08 -11.83
CA GLU A 57 -15.98 1.70 -11.48
C GLU A 57 -15.00 1.63 -10.29
N PRO A 58 -15.41 1.07 -9.13
CA PRO A 58 -14.62 1.11 -7.90
C PRO A 58 -13.27 0.40 -8.03
N LEU A 59 -13.19 -0.64 -8.88
CA LEU A 59 -11.95 -1.36 -9.14
C LEU A 59 -10.93 -0.50 -9.88
N LYS A 60 -11.36 0.32 -10.85
CA LYS A 60 -10.49 1.26 -11.58
C LYS A 60 -9.96 2.33 -10.63
N THR A 61 -10.85 2.93 -9.85
CA THR A 61 -10.50 3.95 -8.84
C THR A 61 -9.51 3.39 -7.82
N PHE A 62 -9.71 2.16 -7.34
CA PHE A 62 -8.78 1.48 -6.44
C PHE A 62 -7.41 1.23 -7.07
N LYS A 63 -7.36 0.73 -8.31
CA LYS A 63 -6.08 0.52 -9.03
C LYS A 63 -5.34 1.84 -9.24
N LYS A 64 -6.04 2.89 -9.68
CA LYS A 64 -5.49 4.23 -9.85
C LYS A 64 -4.93 4.78 -8.52
N ALA A 65 -5.70 4.67 -7.44
CA ALA A 65 -5.25 5.06 -6.11
C ALA A 65 -3.97 4.31 -5.69
N LEU A 66 -3.95 2.99 -5.89
CA LEU A 66 -2.80 2.17 -5.57
C LEU A 66 -1.57 2.56 -6.40
N ASP A 67 -1.73 2.82 -7.70
CA ASP A 67 -0.64 3.26 -8.58
C ASP A 67 -0.08 4.62 -8.13
N ASN A 68 -0.94 5.54 -7.70
CA ASN A 68 -0.53 6.84 -7.18
C ASN A 68 0.19 6.74 -5.82
N VAL A 69 -0.02 5.72 -5.02
CA VAL A 69 0.58 5.56 -3.69
C VAL A 69 1.84 4.68 -3.69
N LYS A 70 2.02 3.81 -4.69
CA LYS A 70 3.20 2.92 -4.78
C LYS A 70 4.51 3.71 -4.82
N PRO A 71 5.47 3.47 -3.89
CA PRO A 71 6.78 4.10 -3.96
C PRO A 71 7.69 3.40 -4.98
N VAL A 72 8.49 4.17 -5.70
CA VAL A 72 9.56 3.66 -6.57
C VAL A 72 10.85 3.45 -5.79
N LEU A 73 11.14 4.37 -4.86
CA LEU A 73 12.34 4.38 -4.03
C LEU A 73 11.96 4.26 -2.55
N GLU A 74 12.79 3.59 -1.79
CA GLU A 74 12.78 3.61 -0.31
C GLU A 74 14.18 3.86 0.21
N VAL A 75 14.29 4.28 1.45
CA VAL A 75 15.57 4.50 2.12
C VAL A 75 15.82 3.35 3.08
N LYS A 76 17.01 2.74 2.99
CA LYS A 76 17.46 1.71 3.93
C LYS A 76 18.70 2.17 4.67
N SER A 77 18.72 1.92 5.98
CA SER A 77 19.90 2.19 6.78
C SER A 77 20.99 1.13 6.53
N ARG A 78 22.22 1.58 6.32
CA ARG A 78 23.42 0.75 6.19
C ARG A 78 24.52 1.27 7.09
N ARG A 79 25.17 0.38 7.83
CA ARG A 79 26.32 0.73 8.67
C ARG A 79 27.62 0.51 7.89
N VAL A 80 28.40 1.58 7.77
CA VAL A 80 29.72 1.56 7.10
C VAL A 80 30.71 2.28 7.99
N GLY A 81 31.83 1.61 8.35
CA GLY A 81 32.87 2.20 9.18
C GLY A 81 32.41 2.77 10.51
N GLY A 82 31.36 2.17 11.13
CA GLY A 82 30.82 2.63 12.42
C GLY A 82 29.70 3.68 12.31
N ALA A 83 29.58 4.39 11.19
CA ALA A 83 28.48 5.33 10.91
C ALA A 83 27.29 4.66 10.20
N THR A 84 26.07 5.13 10.46
CA THR A 84 24.86 4.63 9.82
C THR A 84 24.40 5.61 8.75
N TYR A 85 24.37 5.16 7.50
CA TYR A 85 23.96 5.94 6.34
C TYR A 85 22.56 5.50 5.87
N GLN A 86 21.77 6.46 5.42
CA GLN A 86 20.47 6.24 4.80
C GLN A 86 20.67 6.08 3.28
N VAL A 87 20.62 4.85 2.76
CA VAL A 87 20.91 4.54 1.37
C VAL A 87 19.60 4.41 0.57
N PRO A 88 19.41 5.19 -0.51
CA PRO A 88 18.25 5.03 -1.38
C PRO A 88 18.36 3.75 -2.20
N VAL A 89 17.28 2.96 -2.20
CA VAL A 89 17.20 1.68 -2.90
C VAL A 89 15.89 1.60 -3.68
N GLU A 90 15.96 1.05 -4.88
CA GLU A 90 14.77 0.79 -5.68
C GLU A 90 13.91 -0.32 -5.04
N VAL A 91 12.59 -0.09 -4.99
CA VAL A 91 11.65 -1.03 -4.38
C VAL A 91 11.20 -2.07 -5.41
N ARG A 92 11.28 -3.36 -5.07
CA ARG A 92 10.77 -4.44 -5.92
C ARG A 92 9.25 -4.33 -6.12
N GLN A 93 8.74 -4.74 -7.26
CA GLN A 93 7.33 -4.60 -7.65
C GLN A 93 6.35 -5.16 -6.59
N ASP A 94 6.60 -6.37 -6.08
CA ASP A 94 5.76 -6.97 -5.03
C ASP A 94 5.70 -6.11 -3.76
N ARG A 95 6.84 -5.52 -3.39
CA ARG A 95 6.96 -4.67 -2.21
C ARG A 95 6.32 -3.29 -2.42
N ARG A 96 6.40 -2.73 -3.64
CA ARG A 96 5.69 -1.48 -3.98
C ARG A 96 4.20 -1.62 -3.71
N VAL A 97 3.60 -2.71 -4.19
CA VAL A 97 2.17 -3.03 -3.97
C VAL A 97 1.87 -3.17 -2.48
N ALA A 98 2.67 -3.93 -1.73
CA ALA A 98 2.45 -4.14 -0.30
C ALA A 98 2.59 -2.84 0.51
N LEU A 99 3.56 -1.97 0.18
CA LEU A 99 3.71 -0.67 0.83
C LEU A 99 2.52 0.25 0.52
N GLY A 100 2.09 0.31 -0.74
CA GLY A 100 0.93 1.11 -1.15
C GLY A 100 -0.34 0.71 -0.39
N MET A 101 -0.65 -0.59 -0.33
CA MET A 101 -1.80 -1.11 0.43
C MET A 101 -1.71 -0.79 1.91
N ARG A 102 -0.55 -1.00 2.52
CA ARG A 102 -0.31 -0.69 3.94
C ARG A 102 -0.50 0.78 4.25
N TRP A 103 -0.01 1.68 3.40
CA TRP A 103 -0.15 3.13 3.61
C TRP A 103 -1.60 3.57 3.47
N ILE A 104 -2.32 3.11 2.44
CA ILE A 104 -3.76 3.39 2.30
C ILE A 104 -4.51 2.96 3.56
N ILE A 105 -4.29 1.73 4.04
CA ILE A 105 -4.96 1.21 5.24
C ILE A 105 -4.57 2.01 6.50
N SER A 106 -3.29 2.35 6.67
CA SER A 106 -2.82 3.10 7.83
C SER A 106 -3.42 4.49 7.89
N TYR A 107 -3.43 5.22 6.78
CA TYR A 107 -3.96 6.57 6.74
C TYR A 107 -5.48 6.61 6.71
N ALA A 108 -6.14 5.61 6.11
CA ALA A 108 -7.58 5.46 6.27
C ALA A 108 -7.97 5.34 7.74
N LYS A 109 -7.25 4.55 8.55
CA LYS A 109 -7.52 4.42 10.00
C LYS A 109 -7.38 5.74 10.76
N ALA A 110 -6.50 6.62 10.34
CA ALA A 110 -6.25 7.92 10.98
C ALA A 110 -7.27 9.00 10.62
N ARG A 111 -8.18 8.72 9.66
CA ARG A 111 -9.24 9.66 9.25
C ARG A 111 -10.31 9.82 10.34
N GLY A 112 -11.02 10.94 10.28
CA GLY A 112 -12.05 11.31 11.26
C GLY A 112 -13.44 10.75 11.02
N GLU A 113 -13.71 10.07 9.87
CA GLU A 113 -15.02 9.51 9.55
C GLU A 113 -15.44 8.45 10.59
N LYS A 114 -16.73 8.17 10.70
CA LYS A 114 -17.29 7.31 11.75
C LYS A 114 -16.94 5.83 11.54
N THR A 115 -17.12 5.32 10.32
CA THR A 115 -16.96 3.90 10.02
C THR A 115 -15.70 3.63 9.21
N MET A 116 -15.12 2.42 9.35
CA MET A 116 -13.93 2.04 8.56
C MET A 116 -14.23 1.96 7.06
N LYS A 117 -15.49 1.68 6.66
CA LYS A 117 -15.94 1.70 5.27
C LYS A 117 -15.80 3.10 4.66
N GLU A 118 -16.29 4.12 5.38
CA GLU A 118 -16.21 5.53 4.96
C GLU A 118 -14.76 6.03 4.92
N LYS A 119 -13.98 5.72 5.96
CA LYS A 119 -12.56 6.07 6.06
C LYS A 119 -11.77 5.53 4.87
N LEU A 120 -12.01 4.26 4.54
CA LEU A 120 -11.32 3.59 3.44
C LEU A 120 -11.75 4.15 2.08
N ALA A 121 -13.05 4.36 1.87
CA ALA A 121 -13.58 4.98 0.65
C ALA A 121 -13.01 6.38 0.46
N GLY A 122 -12.99 7.21 1.51
CA GLY A 122 -12.42 8.56 1.47
C GLY A 122 -10.94 8.54 1.08
N GLU A 123 -10.12 7.71 1.73
CA GLU A 123 -8.68 7.65 1.43
C GLU A 123 -8.39 7.13 0.00
N ILE A 124 -9.16 6.14 -0.48
CA ILE A 124 -9.01 5.63 -1.85
C ILE A 124 -9.38 6.71 -2.88
N MET A 125 -10.48 7.44 -2.69
CA MET A 125 -10.87 8.52 -3.59
C MET A 125 -9.87 9.67 -3.59
N ASP A 126 -9.37 10.08 -2.43
CA ASP A 126 -8.34 11.11 -2.31
C ASP A 126 -7.04 10.67 -3.01
N ALA A 127 -6.60 9.43 -2.77
CA ALA A 127 -5.41 8.87 -3.41
C ALA A 127 -5.55 8.72 -4.93
N ALA A 128 -6.74 8.38 -5.45
CA ALA A 128 -7.01 8.34 -6.89
C ALA A 128 -6.85 9.72 -7.55
N ASN A 129 -7.11 10.79 -6.79
CA ASN A 129 -6.97 12.18 -7.20
C ASN A 129 -5.60 12.79 -6.83
N ASN A 130 -4.59 11.98 -6.50
CA ASN A 130 -3.27 12.41 -6.03
C ASN A 130 -3.33 13.32 -4.79
N ARG A 131 -4.28 13.07 -3.89
CA ARG A 131 -4.47 13.78 -2.62
C ARG A 131 -4.39 12.79 -1.47
N GLY A 132 -4.47 13.31 -0.24
CA GLY A 132 -4.49 12.47 0.96
C GLY A 132 -3.13 12.13 1.52
N ASN A 133 -3.16 11.59 2.74
CA ASN A 133 -1.95 11.34 3.51
C ASN A 133 -1.13 10.15 3.01
N ALA A 134 -1.75 9.18 2.35
CA ALA A 134 -1.05 8.06 1.73
C ALA A 134 -0.16 8.52 0.57
N VAL A 135 -0.64 9.45 -0.27
CA VAL A 135 0.16 10.07 -1.34
C VAL A 135 1.27 10.92 -0.76
N LYS A 136 0.97 11.74 0.25
CA LYS A 136 1.97 12.54 0.96
C LYS A 136 3.10 11.66 1.52
N LYS A 137 2.77 10.50 2.10
CA LYS A 137 3.79 9.55 2.58
C LYS A 137 4.71 9.04 1.47
N ARG A 138 4.17 8.75 0.28
CA ARG A 138 4.99 8.42 -0.89
C ARG A 138 5.96 9.55 -1.23
N GLU A 139 5.44 10.80 -1.30
CA GLU A 139 6.25 11.97 -1.62
C GLU A 139 7.34 12.21 -0.59
N ASP A 140 7.02 12.13 0.70
CA ASP A 140 8.01 12.26 1.78
C ASP A 140 9.10 11.18 1.68
N THR A 141 8.71 9.95 1.34
CA THR A 141 9.66 8.85 1.13
C THR A 141 10.58 9.12 -0.06
N HIS A 142 10.03 9.64 -1.17
CA HIS A 142 10.82 10.00 -2.35
C HIS A 142 11.74 11.20 -2.07
N LYS A 143 11.25 12.23 -1.36
CA LYS A 143 12.09 13.38 -0.93
C LYS A 143 13.26 12.93 -0.04
N MET A 144 13.00 12.01 0.91
CA MET A 144 14.07 11.44 1.73
C MET A 144 15.09 10.66 0.89
N ALA A 145 14.63 9.90 -0.10
CA ALA A 145 15.51 9.17 -1.00
C ALA A 145 16.36 10.10 -1.88
N GLU A 146 15.79 11.20 -2.34
CA GLU A 146 16.46 12.21 -3.13
C GLU A 146 17.50 12.98 -2.30
N ALA A 147 17.16 13.41 -1.09
CA ALA A 147 18.08 14.06 -0.16
C ALA A 147 19.31 13.20 0.18
N ASN A 148 19.12 11.87 0.19
CA ASN A 148 20.18 10.90 0.47
C ASN A 148 20.85 10.33 -0.79
N LYS A 149 20.61 10.91 -1.97
CA LYS A 149 21.14 10.44 -3.26
C LYS A 149 22.66 10.35 -3.29
N ALA A 150 23.35 11.22 -2.57
CA ALA A 150 24.82 11.18 -2.44
C ALA A 150 25.34 9.85 -1.88
N PHE A 151 24.55 9.14 -1.06
CA PHE A 151 24.93 7.85 -0.47
C PHE A 151 24.55 6.63 -1.31
N ALA A 152 24.06 6.84 -2.54
CA ALA A 152 23.63 5.75 -3.43
C ALA A 152 24.77 4.78 -3.77
N HIS A 153 26.05 5.23 -3.76
CA HIS A 153 27.22 4.40 -4.01
C HIS A 153 27.46 3.35 -2.90
N TYR A 154 26.88 3.50 -1.72
CA TYR A 154 26.90 2.49 -0.67
C TYR A 154 25.84 1.38 -0.85
N ARG A 155 25.13 1.35 -1.97
CA ARG A 155 24.17 0.31 -2.32
C ARG A 155 24.89 -1.03 -2.54
N TRP A 156 24.28 -2.14 -2.08
CA TRP A 156 24.75 -3.53 -2.29
C TRP A 156 23.82 -4.29 -3.24
#